data_5cccd3dbc152b449b1c3db40cfee873d
#
_entry.id   5cccd3dbc152b449b1c3db40cfee873d
#
_cell.length_a   1.000
_cell.length_b   1.000
_cell.length_c   1.000
_cell.angle_alpha   90.00
_cell.angle_beta   90.00
_cell.angle_gamma   90.00
#
_symmetry.space_group_name_H-M   'P 1'
#
loop_
_entity.id
_entity.type
_entity.pdbx_description
1 polymer ?
#
loop_
_entity_poly.entity_id
_entity_poly.type
_entity_poly.pdbx_seq_one_letter_code
_entity_poly.pdbx_strand_id
1 'polypeptide(L)'
;SIETDETEWLKHLQTPLFAWAAVGEIPPNISLDPSLKINLKDVPLIKCPPWLGIDRALAAWGAFQKSIQSCTMNPNGLLIADAGTVLSLTRIKANGEFLGGQLVPGLGLQLQSMTKGTKNLQYPSNQNYPSESFPISTEAAMLKGSIQSLLGTIIEAKQISQVPVWLCGGDSPIILKNLQNRNIE
;
A
#
# COMPACT_ATOMS: atom_id res chain seq x y z
N SER A 1 -9.11 8.52 -10.00
CA SER A 1 -8.62 7.45 -10.84
C SER A 1 -7.33 7.93 -11.45
N ILE A 2 -6.21 7.35 -11.07
CA ILE A 2 -5.05 7.33 -11.94
C ILE A 2 -5.52 6.45 -13.09
N GLU A 3 -5.84 7.05 -14.22
CA GLU A 3 -5.84 6.36 -15.49
C GLU A 3 -4.42 5.79 -15.62
N THR A 4 -4.24 4.55 -15.20
CA THR A 4 -3.06 3.77 -15.55
C THR A 4 -3.14 3.68 -17.05
N ASP A 5 -2.19 4.31 -17.73
CA ASP A 5 -2.11 4.38 -19.19
C ASP A 5 -2.26 2.95 -19.72
N GLU A 6 -3.27 2.68 -20.56
CA GLU A 6 -3.52 1.36 -21.14
C GLU A 6 -2.27 0.80 -21.84
N THR A 7 -1.39 1.68 -22.31
CA THR A 7 -0.10 1.32 -22.93
C THR A 7 0.89 0.71 -21.92
N GLU A 8 0.82 1.03 -20.64
CA GLU A 8 1.69 0.48 -19.63
C GLU A 8 1.29 -0.97 -19.27
N TRP A 9 0.00 -1.24 -19.21
CA TRP A 9 -0.53 -2.60 -19.03
C TRP A 9 -0.12 -3.53 -20.16
N LEU A 10 -0.20 -3.06 -21.41
CA LEU A 10 0.14 -3.85 -22.61
C LEU A 10 1.62 -4.23 -22.64
N LYS A 11 2.52 -3.41 -22.10
CA LYS A 11 3.97 -3.75 -21.98
C LYS A 11 4.20 -4.92 -21.03
N HIS A 12 3.46 -5.00 -19.94
CA HIS A 12 3.57 -6.11 -18.98
C HIS A 12 2.96 -7.41 -19.50
N LEU A 13 2.00 -7.36 -20.43
CA LEU A 13 1.37 -8.53 -21.04
C LEU A 13 2.21 -9.17 -22.15
N GLN A 14 3.34 -8.58 -22.55
CA GLN A 14 4.26 -9.16 -23.55
C GLN A 14 5.10 -10.32 -22.99
N THR A 15 5.16 -10.51 -21.68
CA THR A 15 5.78 -11.66 -21.03
C THR A 15 4.72 -12.70 -20.67
N PRO A 16 5.02 -14.01 -20.76
CA PRO A 16 4.07 -15.03 -20.31
C PRO A 16 3.66 -14.80 -18.87
N LEU A 17 2.36 -14.63 -18.62
CA LEU A 17 1.83 -14.53 -17.29
C LEU A 17 1.80 -15.91 -16.64
N PHE A 18 2.39 -16.02 -15.45
CA PHE A 18 2.29 -17.24 -14.63
C PHE A 18 1.03 -17.25 -13.76
N ALA A 19 0.58 -16.07 -13.34
CA ALA A 19 -0.61 -15.89 -12.53
C ALA A 19 -1.03 -14.41 -12.56
N TRP A 20 -2.29 -14.14 -12.25
CA TRP A 20 -2.81 -12.79 -12.10
C TRP A 20 -3.88 -12.70 -11.02
N ALA A 21 -4.00 -11.53 -10.41
CA ALA A 21 -5.07 -11.18 -9.49
C ALA A 21 -5.51 -9.73 -9.78
N ALA A 22 -6.77 -9.42 -9.57
CA ALA A 22 -7.27 -8.06 -9.77
C ALA A 22 -8.23 -7.68 -8.65
N VAL A 23 -8.15 -6.42 -8.24
CA VAL A 23 -9.16 -5.74 -7.44
C VAL A 23 -9.93 -4.82 -8.39
N GLY A 24 -11.23 -5.06 -8.55
CA GLY A 24 -12.06 -4.34 -9.51
C GLY A 24 -12.17 -5.03 -10.88
N GLU A 25 -12.70 -4.28 -11.85
CA GLU A 25 -12.96 -4.77 -13.20
C GLU A 25 -11.69 -4.71 -14.05
N ILE A 26 -11.51 -5.74 -14.87
CA ILE A 26 -10.44 -5.78 -15.87
C ILE A 26 -10.94 -5.01 -17.10
N PRO A 27 -10.13 -4.12 -17.69
CA PRO A 27 -10.51 -3.44 -18.93
C PRO A 27 -10.91 -4.43 -20.02
N PRO A 28 -11.99 -4.17 -20.77
CA PRO A 28 -12.58 -5.12 -21.72
C PRO A 28 -11.65 -5.48 -22.91
N ASN A 29 -10.65 -4.65 -23.18
CA ASN A 29 -9.62 -4.87 -24.20
C ASN A 29 -8.46 -5.77 -23.71
N ILE A 30 -8.44 -6.16 -22.43
CA ILE A 30 -7.42 -7.05 -21.85
C ILE A 30 -8.00 -8.45 -21.71
N SER A 31 -7.41 -9.41 -22.44
CA SER A 31 -7.76 -10.83 -22.33
C SER A 31 -6.74 -11.52 -21.42
N LEU A 32 -7.21 -12.05 -20.29
CA LEU A 32 -6.41 -12.83 -19.35
C LEU A 32 -6.93 -14.26 -19.29
N ASP A 33 -6.01 -15.23 -19.21
CA ASP A 33 -6.38 -16.62 -19.04
C ASP A 33 -7.02 -16.84 -17.66
N PRO A 34 -8.31 -17.23 -17.58
CA PRO A 34 -8.98 -17.44 -16.31
C PRO A 34 -8.36 -18.55 -15.44
N SER A 35 -7.66 -19.52 -16.06
CA SER A 35 -7.00 -20.60 -15.35
C SER A 35 -5.81 -20.14 -14.50
N LEU A 36 -5.24 -18.97 -14.84
CA LEU A 36 -4.13 -18.35 -14.11
C LEU A 36 -4.59 -17.37 -13.02
N LYS A 37 -5.90 -17.20 -12.83
CA LYS A 37 -6.46 -16.28 -11.84
C LYS A 37 -6.27 -16.81 -10.44
N ILE A 38 -5.61 -16.01 -9.60
CA ILE A 38 -5.53 -16.22 -8.15
C ILE A 38 -6.75 -15.55 -7.49
N ASN A 39 -7.53 -16.32 -6.78
CA ASN A 39 -8.63 -15.84 -5.97
C ASN A 39 -8.23 -15.79 -4.49
N LEU A 40 -9.01 -15.09 -3.67
CA LEU A 40 -8.72 -14.96 -2.25
C LEU A 40 -8.60 -16.31 -1.52
N LYS A 41 -9.42 -17.30 -1.91
CA LYS A 41 -9.39 -18.67 -1.35
C LYS A 41 -8.09 -19.43 -1.64
N ASP A 42 -7.34 -19.01 -2.66
CA ASP A 42 -6.08 -19.63 -3.07
C ASP A 42 -4.90 -19.09 -2.26
N VAL A 43 -5.11 -17.99 -1.49
CA VAL A 43 -4.10 -17.41 -0.59
C VAL A 43 -4.18 -18.10 0.77
N PRO A 44 -3.11 -18.80 1.23
CA PRO A 44 -3.20 -19.66 2.42
C PRO A 44 -3.05 -18.89 3.75
N LEU A 45 -3.73 -17.75 3.88
CA LEU A 45 -3.87 -17.04 5.14
C LEU A 45 -4.94 -17.71 6.02
N ILE A 46 -4.62 -17.88 7.31
CA ILE A 46 -5.55 -18.46 8.28
C ILE A 46 -6.60 -17.42 8.69
N LYS A 47 -7.86 -17.81 8.75
CA LYS A 47 -9.02 -16.96 9.10
C LYS A 47 -9.15 -15.72 8.19
N CYS A 48 -8.77 -15.85 6.93
CA CYS A 48 -8.92 -14.80 5.94
C CYS A 48 -10.42 -14.56 5.69
N PRO A 49 -10.95 -13.36 5.95
CA PRO A 49 -12.37 -13.09 5.75
C PRO A 49 -12.68 -12.98 4.25
N PRO A 50 -13.87 -13.40 3.80
CA PRO A 50 -14.22 -13.47 2.36
C PRO A 50 -14.30 -12.11 1.67
N TRP A 51 -14.36 -11.04 2.42
CA TRP A 51 -14.39 -9.67 1.93
C TRP A 51 -13.01 -8.99 1.85
N LEU A 52 -11.94 -9.66 2.27
CA LEU A 52 -10.60 -9.08 2.20
C LEU A 52 -10.18 -8.91 0.74
N GLY A 53 -9.66 -7.75 0.37
CA GLY A 53 -9.09 -7.51 -0.95
C GLY A 53 -7.94 -8.49 -1.24
N ILE A 54 -7.93 -9.02 -2.46
CA ILE A 54 -6.90 -9.98 -2.89
C ILE A 54 -5.49 -9.38 -2.85
N ASP A 55 -5.34 -8.10 -3.16
CA ASP A 55 -4.10 -7.33 -3.06
C ASP A 55 -3.53 -7.37 -1.65
N ARG A 56 -4.36 -7.07 -0.64
CA ARG A 56 -3.99 -7.12 0.78
C ARG A 56 -3.61 -8.53 1.23
N ALA A 57 -4.36 -9.53 0.79
CA ALA A 57 -4.08 -10.92 1.11
C ALA A 57 -2.73 -11.36 0.52
N LEU A 58 -2.44 -11.01 -0.74
CA LEU A 58 -1.18 -11.33 -1.41
C LEU A 58 0.00 -10.59 -0.80
N ALA A 59 -0.14 -9.29 -0.48
CA ALA A 59 0.90 -8.53 0.20
C ALA A 59 1.23 -9.15 1.58
N ALA A 60 0.19 -9.51 2.36
CA ALA A 60 0.38 -10.16 3.66
C ALA A 60 1.05 -11.53 3.53
N TRP A 61 0.61 -12.35 2.58
CA TRP A 61 1.21 -13.66 2.33
C TRP A 61 2.65 -13.56 1.84
N GLY A 62 2.95 -12.62 0.93
CA GLY A 62 4.30 -12.38 0.44
C GLY A 62 5.26 -11.98 1.56
N ALA A 63 4.87 -11.04 2.42
CA ALA A 63 5.66 -10.64 3.59
C ALA A 63 5.85 -11.80 4.58
N PHE A 64 4.80 -12.60 4.82
CA PHE A 64 4.86 -13.79 5.67
C PHE A 64 5.89 -14.80 5.15
N GLN A 65 5.80 -15.17 3.87
CA GLN A 65 6.72 -16.11 3.24
C GLN A 65 8.17 -15.59 3.28
N LYS A 66 8.35 -14.31 2.95
CA LYS A 66 9.68 -13.70 2.96
C LYS A 66 10.30 -13.67 4.36
N SER A 67 9.50 -13.39 5.40
CA SER A 67 9.99 -13.37 6.79
C SER A 67 10.40 -14.77 7.29
N ILE A 68 9.71 -15.83 6.84
CA ILE A 68 10.10 -17.22 7.13
C ILE A 68 11.41 -17.55 6.39
N GLN A 69 11.50 -17.27 5.09
CA GLN A 69 12.68 -17.58 4.28
C GLN A 69 13.94 -16.87 4.78
N SER A 70 13.81 -15.64 5.29
CA SER A 70 14.93 -14.87 5.84
C SER A 70 15.17 -15.12 7.33
N CYS A 71 14.44 -16.02 7.98
CA CYS A 71 14.52 -16.29 9.41
C CYS A 71 14.30 -15.02 10.28
N THR A 72 13.48 -14.06 9.81
CA THR A 72 13.19 -12.81 10.52
C THR A 72 11.77 -12.75 11.08
N MET A 73 11.05 -13.89 11.13
CA MET A 73 9.70 -13.94 11.65
C MET A 73 9.66 -13.58 13.14
N ASN A 74 8.92 -12.53 13.47
CA ASN A 74 8.69 -12.12 14.84
C ASN A 74 7.63 -13.07 15.48
N PRO A 75 7.83 -13.53 16.73
CA PRO A 75 6.87 -14.42 17.43
C PRO A 75 5.45 -13.84 17.52
N ASN A 76 5.32 -12.52 17.56
CA ASN A 76 4.03 -11.84 17.59
C ASN A 76 3.45 -11.59 16.19
N GLY A 77 4.18 -11.95 15.11
CA GLY A 77 3.77 -11.80 13.72
C GLY A 77 4.26 -10.51 13.07
N LEU A 78 3.52 -9.99 12.08
CA LEU A 78 3.93 -8.88 11.21
C LEU A 78 2.80 -7.86 11.05
N LEU A 79 3.19 -6.63 10.75
CA LEU A 79 2.32 -5.58 10.22
C LEU A 79 2.76 -5.26 8.79
N ILE A 80 1.87 -5.37 7.84
CA ILE A 80 2.12 -5.06 6.44
C ILE A 80 1.49 -3.71 6.13
N ALA A 81 2.28 -2.76 5.65
CA ALA A 81 1.86 -1.46 5.18
C ALA A 81 2.01 -1.41 3.65
N ASP A 82 0.90 -1.53 2.94
CA ASP A 82 0.86 -1.39 1.48
C ASP A 82 0.43 0.03 1.13
N ALA A 83 1.38 0.80 0.63
CA ALA A 83 1.23 2.22 0.31
C ALA A 83 0.97 2.41 -1.18
N GLY A 84 -0.28 2.37 -1.56
CA GLY A 84 -0.76 2.61 -2.92
C GLY A 84 -1.85 3.69 -2.95
N THR A 85 -2.86 3.51 -3.81
CA THR A 85 -4.05 4.38 -3.87
C THR A 85 -4.70 4.53 -2.49
N VAL A 86 -4.71 3.45 -1.73
CA VAL A 86 -5.06 3.40 -0.31
C VAL A 86 -3.84 2.90 0.44
N LEU A 87 -3.48 3.53 1.57
CA LEU A 87 -2.58 2.90 2.53
C LEU A 87 -3.38 1.86 3.30
N SER A 88 -3.05 0.59 3.10
CA SER A 88 -3.63 -0.50 3.87
C SER A 88 -2.63 -1.05 4.89
N LEU A 89 -3.05 -1.11 6.14
CA LEU A 89 -2.32 -1.81 7.20
C LEU A 89 -2.99 -3.16 7.42
N THR A 90 -2.22 -4.23 7.34
CA THR A 90 -2.71 -5.60 7.53
C THR A 90 -1.88 -6.29 8.60
N ARG A 91 -2.53 -6.75 9.66
CA ARG A 91 -1.90 -7.42 10.79
C ARG A 91 -2.08 -8.93 10.67
N ILE A 92 -1.00 -9.69 10.80
CA ILE A 92 -1.02 -11.16 10.82
C ILE A 92 -0.20 -11.69 12.00
N LYS A 93 -0.58 -12.85 12.53
CA LYS A 93 0.21 -13.62 13.52
C LYS A 93 1.40 -14.32 12.86
N ALA A 94 2.30 -14.83 13.70
CA ALA A 94 3.44 -15.65 13.27
C ALA A 94 3.06 -16.97 12.59
N ASN A 95 1.82 -17.42 12.70
CA ASN A 95 1.30 -18.60 12.00
C ASN A 95 0.55 -18.26 10.71
N GLY A 96 0.53 -16.97 10.27
CA GLY A 96 -0.22 -16.53 9.09
C GLY A 96 -1.71 -16.26 9.33
N GLU A 97 -2.18 -16.21 10.59
CA GLU A 97 -3.57 -15.87 10.89
C GLU A 97 -3.81 -14.36 10.72
N PHE A 98 -4.83 -14.01 9.95
CA PHE A 98 -5.28 -12.62 9.77
C PHE A 98 -5.90 -12.08 11.07
N LEU A 99 -5.45 -10.93 11.52
CA LEU A 99 -5.92 -10.27 12.75
C LEU A 99 -6.73 -8.99 12.50
N GLY A 100 -6.82 -8.54 11.25
CA GLY A 100 -7.48 -7.30 10.92
C GLY A 100 -6.56 -6.28 10.27
N GLY A 101 -6.99 -5.03 10.21
CA GLY A 101 -6.20 -3.97 9.62
C GLY A 101 -6.92 -2.63 9.59
N GLN A 102 -6.26 -1.65 8.98
CA GLN A 102 -6.75 -0.28 8.83
C GLN A 102 -6.62 0.15 7.37
N LEU A 103 -7.49 1.04 6.93
CA LEU A 103 -7.46 1.64 5.60
C LEU A 103 -7.46 3.16 5.75
N VAL A 104 -6.53 3.81 5.08
CA VAL A 104 -6.38 5.26 5.05
C VAL A 104 -6.22 5.70 3.59
N PRO A 105 -6.80 6.81 3.14
CA PRO A 105 -6.54 7.32 1.80
C PRO A 105 -5.03 7.47 1.57
N GLY A 106 -4.51 6.92 0.47
CA GLY A 106 -3.11 7.10 0.07
C GLY A 106 -2.80 8.53 -0.34
N LEU A 107 -1.55 8.82 -0.67
CA LEU A 107 -1.08 10.17 -0.96
C LEU A 107 -1.94 10.88 -2.02
N GLY A 108 -2.12 10.23 -3.16
CA GLY A 108 -2.90 10.80 -4.27
C GLY A 108 -4.35 11.06 -3.90
N LEU A 109 -5.01 10.14 -3.17
CA LEU A 109 -6.40 10.34 -2.72
C LEU A 109 -6.53 11.48 -1.71
N GLN A 110 -5.58 11.65 -0.79
CA GLN A 110 -5.58 12.77 0.16
C GLN A 110 -5.48 14.10 -0.57
N LEU A 111 -4.54 14.22 -1.52
CA LEU A 111 -4.37 15.43 -2.33
C LEU A 111 -5.61 15.73 -3.18
N GLN A 112 -6.18 14.71 -3.83
CA GLN A 112 -7.40 14.85 -4.61
C GLN A 112 -8.60 15.26 -3.74
N SER A 113 -8.72 14.71 -2.54
CA SER A 113 -9.84 15.06 -1.64
C SER A 113 -9.77 16.52 -1.20
N MET A 114 -8.58 17.04 -0.94
CA MET A 114 -8.40 18.47 -0.61
C MET A 114 -8.77 19.37 -1.78
N THR A 115 -8.36 19.01 -3.00
CA THR A 115 -8.68 19.82 -4.20
C THR A 115 -10.16 19.77 -4.57
N LYS A 116 -10.81 18.61 -4.40
CA LYS A 116 -12.24 18.47 -4.67
C LYS A 116 -13.12 19.06 -3.56
N GLY A 117 -12.64 19.00 -2.33
CA GLY A 117 -13.38 19.48 -1.14
C GLY A 117 -13.28 20.99 -0.90
N THR A 118 -12.39 21.71 -1.61
CA THR A 118 -12.16 23.15 -1.42
C THR A 118 -12.07 23.89 -2.74
N LYS A 119 -12.54 25.15 -2.78
CA LYS A 119 -12.57 25.94 -4.02
C LYS A 119 -11.18 26.44 -4.46
N ASN A 120 -10.23 26.59 -3.54
CA ASN A 120 -8.98 27.32 -3.78
C ASN A 120 -7.72 26.45 -3.75
N LEU A 121 -7.84 25.16 -3.40
CA LEU A 121 -6.70 24.26 -3.42
C LEU A 121 -6.58 23.60 -4.80
N GLN A 122 -5.40 23.70 -5.39
CA GLN A 122 -5.08 23.02 -6.65
C GLN A 122 -4.20 21.80 -6.36
N TYR A 123 -4.30 20.79 -7.22
CA TYR A 123 -3.44 19.61 -7.10
C TYR A 123 -1.97 20.05 -7.31
N PRO A 124 -1.04 19.63 -6.40
CA PRO A 124 0.35 20.03 -6.50
C PRO A 124 0.97 19.66 -7.85
N SER A 125 1.55 20.66 -8.51
CA SER A 125 2.24 20.50 -9.80
C SER A 125 3.58 19.76 -9.63
N ASN A 126 4.25 19.98 -8.50
CA ASN A 126 5.50 19.31 -8.11
C ASN A 126 5.23 18.35 -6.95
N GLN A 127 5.61 17.09 -7.13
CA GLN A 127 5.44 16.04 -6.12
C GLN A 127 6.71 15.80 -5.28
N ASN A 128 7.71 16.71 -5.35
CA ASN A 128 8.89 16.61 -4.50
C ASN A 128 8.52 16.88 -3.04
N TYR A 129 8.89 15.95 -2.18
CA TYR A 129 8.63 16.09 -0.75
C TYR A 129 9.41 17.26 -0.16
N PRO A 130 8.72 18.22 0.50
CA PRO A 130 9.38 19.38 1.10
C PRO A 130 10.32 18.99 2.24
N SER A 131 11.53 19.60 2.27
CA SER A 131 12.50 19.42 3.35
C SER A 131 12.03 20.10 4.64
N GLU A 132 11.37 21.25 4.51
CA GLU A 132 10.90 22.05 5.62
C GLU A 132 9.80 21.31 6.42
N SER A 133 9.81 21.49 7.74
CA SER A 133 8.77 20.96 8.62
C SER A 133 7.43 21.67 8.42
N PHE A 134 7.46 22.95 8.13
CA PHE A 134 6.30 23.81 7.89
C PHE A 134 6.53 24.65 6.62
N PRO A 135 6.24 24.07 5.44
CA PRO A 135 6.39 24.79 4.19
C PRO A 135 5.47 26.02 4.09
N ILE A 136 5.94 27.08 3.44
CA ILE A 136 5.19 28.32 3.29
C ILE A 136 4.16 28.22 2.15
N SER A 137 4.50 27.51 1.06
CA SER A 137 3.57 27.39 -0.06
C SER A 137 2.46 26.37 0.22
N THR A 138 1.26 26.65 -0.27
CA THR A 138 0.09 25.79 -0.10
C THR A 138 0.32 24.39 -0.68
N GLU A 139 0.89 24.28 -1.87
CA GLU A 139 1.18 22.98 -2.51
C GLU A 139 2.12 22.14 -1.67
N ALA A 140 3.22 22.74 -1.19
CA ALA A 140 4.18 22.05 -0.33
C ALA A 140 3.57 21.67 1.02
N ALA A 141 2.71 22.52 1.60
CA ALA A 141 2.00 22.23 2.83
C ALA A 141 1.03 21.03 2.68
N MET A 142 0.31 20.96 1.55
CA MET A 142 -0.55 19.81 1.23
C MET A 142 0.24 18.51 1.13
N LEU A 143 1.35 18.50 0.38
CA LEU A 143 2.25 17.34 0.26
C LEU A 143 2.82 16.94 1.62
N LYS A 144 3.33 17.90 2.38
CA LYS A 144 3.91 17.65 3.71
C LYS A 144 2.90 17.02 4.65
N GLY A 145 1.72 17.62 4.76
CA GLY A 145 0.64 17.14 5.63
C GLY A 145 0.16 15.74 5.25
N SER A 146 -0.04 15.47 3.95
CA SER A 146 -0.48 14.17 3.47
C SER A 146 0.54 13.07 3.76
N ILE A 147 1.82 13.30 3.50
CA ILE A 147 2.86 12.30 3.81
C ILE A 147 3.00 12.13 5.33
N GLN A 148 2.95 13.21 6.11
CA GLN A 148 3.02 13.10 7.57
C GLN A 148 1.84 12.32 8.16
N SER A 149 0.65 12.41 7.58
CA SER A 149 -0.50 11.61 8.02
C SER A 149 -0.29 10.11 7.79
N LEU A 150 0.26 9.74 6.62
CA LEU A 150 0.60 8.34 6.32
C LEU A 150 1.68 7.81 7.26
N LEU A 151 2.75 8.60 7.47
CA LEU A 151 3.82 8.24 8.41
C LEU A 151 3.29 8.08 9.83
N GLY A 152 2.45 9.01 10.30
CA GLY A 152 1.82 8.97 11.61
C GLY A 152 0.99 7.70 11.80
N THR A 153 0.21 7.33 10.80
CA THR A 153 -0.59 6.10 10.81
C THR A 153 0.29 4.84 10.95
N ILE A 154 1.38 4.76 10.19
CA ILE A 154 2.30 3.61 10.25
C ILE A 154 3.03 3.55 11.59
N ILE A 155 3.52 4.69 12.08
CA ILE A 155 4.23 4.79 13.36
C ILE A 155 3.33 4.38 14.51
N GLU A 156 2.12 4.91 14.57
CA GLU A 156 1.12 4.57 15.60
C GLU A 156 0.79 3.08 15.57
N ALA A 157 0.52 2.53 14.38
CA ALA A 157 0.23 1.12 14.21
C ALA A 157 1.41 0.22 14.62
N LYS A 158 2.66 0.63 14.33
CA LYS A 158 3.87 -0.05 14.80
C LYS A 158 3.97 -0.02 16.32
N GLN A 159 3.71 1.14 16.95
CA GLN A 159 3.76 1.29 18.39
C GLN A 159 2.73 0.43 19.11
N ILE A 160 1.49 0.39 18.61
CA ILE A 160 0.42 -0.42 19.17
C ILE A 160 0.68 -1.92 18.98
N SER A 161 1.10 -2.32 17.79
CA SER A 161 1.26 -3.74 17.44
C SER A 161 2.56 -4.35 17.95
N GLN A 162 3.59 -3.55 18.18
CA GLN A 162 4.93 -3.95 18.62
C GLN A 162 5.56 -5.08 17.79
N VAL A 163 5.33 -5.03 16.46
CA VAL A 163 5.88 -5.99 15.52
C VAL A 163 6.61 -5.28 14.37
N PRO A 164 7.46 -6.01 13.62
CA PRO A 164 8.09 -5.47 12.42
C PRO A 164 7.06 -5.02 11.40
N VAL A 165 7.34 -3.89 10.74
CA VAL A 165 6.53 -3.37 9.64
C VAL A 165 7.20 -3.75 8.33
N TRP A 166 6.44 -4.41 7.45
CA TRP A 166 6.81 -4.66 6.07
C TRP A 166 6.13 -3.63 5.18
N LEU A 167 6.92 -2.87 4.44
CA LEU A 167 6.44 -1.79 3.59
C LEU A 167 6.50 -2.19 2.13
N CYS A 168 5.39 -2.02 1.41
CA CYS A 168 5.28 -2.23 -0.04
C CYS A 168 4.35 -1.18 -0.67
N GLY A 169 4.08 -1.31 -1.97
CA GLY A 169 3.26 -0.37 -2.73
C GLY A 169 4.05 0.74 -3.42
N GLY A 170 3.41 1.45 -4.34
CA GLY A 170 4.05 2.47 -5.20
C GLY A 170 4.61 3.66 -4.43
N ASP A 171 3.98 4.05 -3.32
CA ASP A 171 4.43 5.16 -2.47
C ASP A 171 5.44 4.72 -1.39
N SER A 172 5.77 3.42 -1.32
CA SER A 172 6.70 2.90 -0.31
C SER A 172 8.09 3.55 -0.31
N PRO A 173 8.71 3.94 -1.45
CA PRO A 173 10.02 4.57 -1.43
C PRO A 173 10.03 5.92 -0.71
N ILE A 174 9.01 6.76 -0.92
CA ILE A 174 8.92 8.06 -0.25
C ILE A 174 8.64 7.90 1.25
N ILE A 175 7.80 6.93 1.62
CA ILE A 175 7.50 6.62 3.02
C ILE A 175 8.76 6.11 3.72
N LEU A 176 9.47 5.13 3.13
CA LEU A 176 10.68 4.56 3.70
C LEU A 176 11.76 5.63 3.96
N LYS A 177 12.04 6.46 2.95
CA LYS A 177 12.99 7.58 3.07
C LYS A 177 12.66 8.49 4.26
N ASN A 178 11.38 8.78 4.47
CA ASN A 178 10.94 9.66 5.56
C ASN A 178 10.92 8.98 6.93
N LEU A 179 10.71 7.66 7.00
CA LEU A 179 10.84 6.89 8.24
C LEU A 179 12.32 6.82 8.67
N GLN A 180 13.22 6.52 7.74
CA GLN A 180 14.68 6.48 8.00
C GLN A 180 15.21 7.82 8.51
N ASN A 181 14.79 8.95 7.93
CA ASN A 181 15.17 10.29 8.39
C ASN A 181 14.70 10.61 9.82
N ARG A 182 13.80 9.83 10.39
CA ARG A 182 13.30 9.94 11.75
C ARG A 182 13.91 8.93 12.72
N ASN A 183 14.90 8.14 12.27
CA ASN A 183 15.48 7.00 13.00
C ASN A 183 14.41 5.98 13.46
N ILE A 184 13.39 5.77 12.64
CA ILE A 184 12.33 4.79 12.88
C ILE A 184 12.63 3.61 11.98
N GLU A 185 13.16 2.53 12.60
CA GLU A 185 13.41 1.26 11.95
C GLU A 185 12.14 0.38 11.90
#